data_2b6428121f437b73bf683f4b06b3420e
#
_entry.id   2b6428121f437b73bf683f4b06b3420e
#
_cell.length_a   1.000
_cell.length_b   1.000
_cell.length_c   1.000
_cell.angle_alpha   90.00
_cell.angle_beta   90.00
_cell.angle_gamma   90.00
#
_symmetry.space_group_name_H-M   'P 1'
#
loop_
_entity.id
_entity.type
_entity.pdbx_description
1 polymer ?
#
loop_
_entity_poly.entity_id
_entity_poly.type
_entity_poly.pdbx_seq_one_letter_code
_entity_poly.pdbx_strand_id
1 'polypeptide(L)'
;MRSSSARPARRRPHRPLLIAYRAPPTRPRPLTANALRRRNLSIGVDASAATFVPDEPFAHTDAPVVWYGTSIAQGGVSFKAANAFTNVIANELDTEIYNFGFSGNCMLEVSVAQFLTTIANPGAILIDCIRNENAAGINASAIPLVHYLRQQHPTTPVVLIEGTSFGRDWTVAESAADSDAKNGALRAAFAALVAAGDANLHYVNAAQLWPDDLDSPCANGLHPTDEGNVRVASFFTPFLRGLLARAQSK
;
A
#
# COMPACT_ATOMS: atom_id res chain seq x y z
N MET A 1 -19.09 57.83 -34.84
CA MET A 1 -18.29 56.73 -34.33
C MET A 1 -18.66 56.54 -32.87
N ARG A 2 -19.44 55.51 -32.52
CA ARG A 2 -19.79 55.17 -31.12
C ARG A 2 -19.03 53.90 -30.75
N SER A 3 -18.07 53.99 -29.80
CA SER A 3 -17.33 52.85 -29.30
C SER A 3 -18.19 52.04 -28.32
N SER A 4 -18.51 50.80 -28.70
CA SER A 4 -19.19 49.81 -27.87
C SER A 4 -18.14 49.17 -26.94
N SER A 5 -18.15 49.54 -25.65
CA SER A 5 -17.38 48.87 -24.64
C SER A 5 -18.12 47.62 -24.15
N ALA A 6 -17.69 46.42 -24.59
CA ALA A 6 -18.17 45.16 -24.09
C ALA A 6 -17.68 44.98 -22.61
N ARG A 7 -18.64 44.83 -21.67
CA ARG A 7 -18.34 44.47 -20.28
C ARG A 7 -17.84 43.04 -20.21
N PRO A 8 -16.75 42.69 -19.44
CA PRO A 8 -16.30 41.35 -19.27
C PRO A 8 -17.35 40.53 -18.49
N ALA A 9 -17.62 39.32 -18.97
CA ALA A 9 -18.52 38.38 -18.33
C ALA A 9 -18.00 38.05 -16.91
N ARG A 10 -18.82 38.30 -15.91
CA ARG A 10 -18.55 37.89 -14.51
C ARG A 10 -18.47 36.38 -14.46
N ARG A 11 -17.28 35.83 -14.16
CA ARG A 11 -17.12 34.41 -13.80
C ARG A 11 -17.96 34.13 -12.56
N ARG A 12 -18.89 33.19 -12.67
CA ARG A 12 -19.64 32.69 -11.53
C ARG A 12 -18.66 31.99 -10.57
N PRO A 13 -18.74 32.22 -9.25
CA PRO A 13 -17.88 31.51 -8.32
C PRO A 13 -18.20 30.01 -8.41
N HIS A 14 -17.17 29.19 -8.56
CA HIS A 14 -17.28 27.74 -8.43
C HIS A 14 -17.80 27.43 -7.02
N ARG A 15 -19.00 26.84 -6.93
CA ARG A 15 -19.48 26.29 -5.66
C ARG A 15 -18.65 25.05 -5.34
N PRO A 16 -18.11 24.92 -4.13
CA PRO A 16 -17.33 23.74 -3.75
C PRO A 16 -18.24 22.50 -3.76
N LEU A 17 -17.69 21.40 -4.25
CA LEU A 17 -18.32 20.08 -4.17
C LEU A 17 -18.50 19.75 -2.68
N LEU A 18 -19.73 19.64 -2.22
CA LEU A 18 -20.06 19.26 -0.84
C LEU A 18 -20.17 17.74 -0.76
N ILE A 19 -19.16 17.09 -0.20
CA ILE A 19 -19.24 15.66 0.13
C ILE A 19 -19.88 15.56 1.52
N ALA A 20 -21.15 15.17 1.57
CA ALA A 20 -21.85 14.98 2.82
C ALA A 20 -21.69 13.54 3.32
N TYR A 21 -21.10 13.37 4.48
CA TYR A 21 -21.03 12.09 5.19
C TYR A 21 -22.16 12.01 6.22
N ARG A 22 -23.02 11.01 6.10
CA ARG A 22 -24.03 10.69 7.12
C ARG A 22 -23.60 9.44 7.89
N ALA A 23 -23.14 9.62 9.12
CA ALA A 23 -22.86 8.51 10.01
C ALA A 23 -24.18 7.87 10.50
N PRO A 24 -24.29 6.54 10.58
CA PRO A 24 -25.43 5.89 11.22
C PRO A 24 -25.40 6.14 12.73
N PRO A 25 -26.57 6.22 13.40
CA PRO A 25 -26.64 6.41 14.84
C PRO A 25 -26.19 5.13 15.55
N THR A 26 -24.97 5.11 16.05
CA THR A 26 -24.48 4.05 16.93
C THR A 26 -23.75 4.65 18.12
N ARG A 27 -23.97 4.03 19.29
CA ARG A 27 -23.40 4.41 20.57
C ARG A 27 -21.87 4.59 20.49
N PRO A 28 -21.30 5.58 21.21
CA PRO A 28 -19.86 5.82 21.15
C PRO A 28 -19.09 4.63 21.73
N ARG A 29 -18.37 3.92 20.86
CA ARG A 29 -17.26 3.07 21.25
C ARG A 29 -15.98 3.91 21.17
N PRO A 30 -14.99 3.71 22.05
CA PRO A 30 -13.74 4.43 21.97
C PRO A 30 -13.12 4.19 20.59
N LEU A 31 -12.91 5.29 19.86
CA LEU A 31 -12.32 5.31 18.53
C LEU A 31 -10.84 4.97 18.66
N THR A 32 -10.46 3.76 18.33
CA THR A 32 -9.13 3.55 17.78
C THR A 32 -9.13 4.12 16.36
N ALA A 33 -8.18 4.98 16.03
CA ALA A 33 -8.22 5.90 14.90
C ALA A 33 -8.37 5.28 13.49
N ASN A 34 -8.42 3.96 13.34
CA ASN A 34 -8.28 3.25 12.06
C ASN A 34 -9.50 2.43 11.62
N ALA A 35 -10.68 2.63 12.22
CA ALA A 35 -11.85 1.79 11.92
C ALA A 35 -13.06 2.55 11.35
N LEU A 36 -12.85 3.58 10.53
CA LEU A 36 -13.92 4.20 9.76
C LEU A 36 -14.28 3.32 8.56
N ARG A 37 -15.09 2.29 8.79
CA ARG A 37 -15.78 1.58 7.71
C ARG A 37 -16.78 2.52 7.06
N ARG A 38 -16.45 3.09 5.91
CA ARG A 38 -17.41 3.81 5.09
C ARG A 38 -18.37 2.78 4.48
N ARG A 39 -19.63 2.78 4.92
CA ARG A 39 -20.66 1.89 4.37
C ARG A 39 -21.37 2.51 3.17
N ASN A 40 -21.45 3.85 3.12
CA ASN A 40 -22.10 4.59 2.06
C ASN A 40 -21.32 5.87 1.77
N LEU A 41 -21.13 6.16 0.49
CA LEU A 41 -20.63 7.42 -0.02
C LEU A 41 -21.74 8.05 -0.88
N SER A 42 -22.13 9.28 -0.54
CA SER A 42 -23.06 10.06 -1.35
C SER A 42 -22.36 11.32 -1.83
N ILE A 43 -22.43 11.58 -3.11
CA ILE A 43 -21.87 12.78 -3.73
C ILE A 43 -23.06 13.67 -4.11
N GLY A 44 -23.17 14.82 -3.43
CA GLY A 44 -24.16 15.85 -3.78
C GLY A 44 -23.61 16.73 -4.88
N VAL A 45 -24.36 16.86 -5.98
CA VAL A 45 -24.07 17.79 -7.08
C VAL A 45 -25.23 18.77 -7.19
N ASP A 46 -25.01 19.93 -7.83
CA ASP A 46 -26.09 20.86 -8.16
C ASP A 46 -27.11 20.14 -9.05
N ALA A 47 -28.41 20.36 -8.85
CA ALA A 47 -29.48 19.72 -9.60
C ALA A 47 -29.39 20.00 -11.11
N SER A 48 -28.73 21.08 -11.50
CA SER A 48 -28.45 21.45 -12.90
C SER A 48 -27.09 20.95 -13.42
N ALA A 49 -26.30 20.26 -12.58
CA ALA A 49 -24.99 19.77 -13.01
C ALA A 49 -25.15 18.59 -13.97
N ALA A 50 -24.50 18.70 -15.12
CA ALA A 50 -24.33 17.54 -15.98
C ALA A 50 -23.36 16.56 -15.31
N THR A 51 -23.79 15.33 -15.10
CA THR A 51 -22.91 14.23 -14.73
C THR A 51 -22.52 13.47 -15.98
N PHE A 52 -21.28 13.10 -16.12
CA PHE A 52 -20.83 12.21 -17.18
C PHE A 52 -20.17 10.98 -16.57
N VAL A 53 -20.39 9.85 -17.21
CA VAL A 53 -19.61 8.65 -16.97
C VAL A 53 -18.40 8.76 -17.88
N PRO A 54 -17.15 8.62 -17.41
CA PRO A 54 -16.01 8.57 -18.30
C PRO A 54 -16.22 7.50 -19.36
N ASP A 55 -15.91 7.81 -20.62
CA ASP A 55 -16.06 6.86 -21.75
C ASP A 55 -15.20 5.61 -21.57
N GLU A 56 -14.06 5.76 -20.86
CA GLU A 56 -13.23 4.67 -20.41
C GLU A 56 -13.35 4.55 -18.89
N PRO A 57 -13.85 3.42 -18.36
CA PRO A 57 -13.63 3.11 -16.96
C PRO A 57 -12.12 3.13 -16.74
N PHE A 58 -11.66 3.62 -15.57
CA PHE A 58 -10.24 3.53 -15.20
C PHE A 58 -9.70 2.21 -15.73
N ALA A 59 -8.58 2.25 -16.46
CA ALA A 59 -7.99 1.05 -17.05
C ALA A 59 -7.67 0.09 -15.91
N HIS A 60 -8.66 -0.73 -15.55
CA HIS A 60 -8.46 -1.81 -14.61
C HIS A 60 -7.51 -2.76 -15.34
N THR A 61 -6.26 -2.74 -14.92
CA THR A 61 -5.33 -3.76 -15.38
C THR A 61 -5.93 -5.10 -14.97
N ASP A 62 -6.06 -6.02 -15.92
CA ASP A 62 -6.54 -7.39 -15.64
C ASP A 62 -5.66 -8.15 -14.63
N ALA A 63 -4.62 -7.50 -14.12
CA ALA A 63 -3.60 -8.04 -13.23
C ALA A 63 -3.32 -7.07 -12.05
N PRO A 64 -4.22 -6.97 -11.06
CA PRO A 64 -4.06 -6.07 -9.92
C PRO A 64 -2.85 -6.46 -9.07
N VAL A 65 -2.25 -5.48 -8.41
CA VAL A 65 -1.22 -5.73 -7.39
C VAL A 65 -1.89 -5.94 -6.04
N VAL A 66 -1.50 -7.01 -5.36
CA VAL A 66 -1.96 -7.31 -4.00
C VAL A 66 -0.88 -6.90 -3.01
N TRP A 67 -1.19 -6.03 -2.06
CA TRP A 67 -0.27 -5.60 -1.02
C TRP A 67 -0.78 -6.04 0.36
N TYR A 68 -0.17 -7.06 0.92
CA TYR A 68 -0.41 -7.51 2.29
C TYR A 68 0.64 -6.91 3.21
N GLY A 69 0.22 -6.03 4.12
CA GLY A 69 1.13 -5.24 4.91
C GLY A 69 0.58 -4.73 6.24
N THR A 70 1.39 -3.92 6.89
CA THR A 70 1.14 -3.37 8.23
C THR A 70 0.39 -2.03 8.20
N SER A 71 0.41 -1.28 9.31
CA SER A 71 -0.04 0.11 9.37
C SER A 71 0.70 1.03 8.39
N ILE A 72 1.91 0.67 8.00
CA ILE A 72 2.73 1.42 7.04
C ILE A 72 2.07 1.33 5.66
N ALA A 73 1.76 0.14 5.18
CA ALA A 73 1.02 -0.07 3.94
C ALA A 73 -0.39 0.54 3.98
N GLN A 74 -1.06 0.46 5.14
CA GLN A 74 -2.36 1.10 5.36
C GLN A 74 -2.33 2.62 5.20
N GLY A 75 -1.17 3.26 5.33
CA GLY A 75 -1.02 4.71 5.33
C GLY A 75 -1.42 5.35 6.67
N GLY A 76 -1.08 4.71 7.80
CA GLY A 76 -1.59 5.00 9.13
C GLY A 76 -1.41 6.43 9.66
N VAL A 77 -0.45 7.20 9.13
CA VAL A 77 -0.22 8.62 9.48
C VAL A 77 -0.20 9.54 8.27
N SER A 78 -0.64 9.06 7.12
CA SER A 78 -0.85 9.91 5.96
C SER A 78 -1.94 10.93 6.24
N PHE A 79 -1.71 12.18 5.86
CA PHE A 79 -2.70 13.26 6.04
C PHE A 79 -4.00 12.98 5.28
N LYS A 80 -3.92 12.32 4.13
CA LYS A 80 -5.06 11.86 3.34
C LYS A 80 -4.83 10.41 2.91
N ALA A 81 -5.89 9.63 2.79
CA ALA A 81 -5.79 8.27 2.27
C ALA A 81 -5.10 8.21 0.89
N ALA A 82 -5.33 9.21 0.03
CA ALA A 82 -4.70 9.31 -1.29
C ALA A 82 -3.17 9.47 -1.23
N ASN A 83 -2.61 9.89 -0.09
CA ASN A 83 -1.17 10.09 0.09
C ASN A 83 -0.46 8.82 0.61
N ALA A 84 -1.19 7.76 0.96
CA ALA A 84 -0.58 6.47 1.23
C ALA A 84 0.23 6.00 0.01
N PHE A 85 1.44 5.50 0.21
CA PHE A 85 2.33 5.14 -0.90
C PHE A 85 1.71 4.16 -1.89
N THR A 86 0.85 3.24 -1.44
CA THR A 86 0.13 2.31 -2.32
C THR A 86 -0.80 3.04 -3.29
N ASN A 87 -1.48 4.11 -2.86
CA ASN A 87 -2.31 4.93 -3.73
C ASN A 87 -1.48 5.82 -4.67
N VAL A 88 -0.33 6.31 -4.21
CA VAL A 88 0.60 7.06 -5.07
C VAL A 88 1.11 6.16 -6.19
N ILE A 89 1.55 4.94 -5.88
CA ILE A 89 2.00 3.94 -6.86
C ILE A 89 0.87 3.58 -7.83
N ALA A 90 -0.34 3.32 -7.31
CA ALA A 90 -1.50 2.99 -8.14
C ALA A 90 -1.77 4.05 -9.21
N ASN A 91 -1.72 5.33 -8.80
CA ASN A 91 -1.89 6.46 -9.73
C ASN A 91 -0.74 6.58 -10.75
N GLU A 92 0.52 6.37 -10.33
CA GLU A 92 1.68 6.49 -11.22
C GLU A 92 1.80 5.34 -12.24
N LEU A 93 1.27 4.17 -11.88
CA LEU A 93 1.27 2.98 -12.75
C LEU A 93 -0.03 2.80 -13.52
N ASP A 94 -1.07 3.59 -13.22
CA ASP A 94 -2.44 3.36 -13.70
C ASP A 94 -2.86 1.90 -13.47
N THR A 95 -2.63 1.41 -12.25
CA THR A 95 -2.80 0.00 -11.88
C THR A 95 -3.59 -0.09 -10.57
N GLU A 96 -4.51 -1.03 -10.50
CA GLU A 96 -5.24 -1.30 -9.28
C GLU A 96 -4.33 -1.95 -8.23
N ILE A 97 -4.28 -1.38 -7.01
CA ILE A 97 -3.58 -1.96 -5.86
C ILE A 97 -4.60 -2.29 -4.77
N TYR A 98 -4.79 -3.58 -4.50
CA TYR A 98 -5.53 -4.03 -3.34
C TYR A 98 -4.67 -3.92 -2.09
N ASN A 99 -4.90 -2.87 -1.33
CA ASN A 99 -4.16 -2.59 -0.10
C ASN A 99 -4.80 -3.31 1.10
N PHE A 100 -4.18 -4.40 1.54
CA PHE A 100 -4.49 -5.15 2.75
C PHE A 100 -3.50 -4.79 3.87
N GLY A 101 -3.42 -3.51 4.19
CA GLY A 101 -2.66 -3.01 5.33
C GLY A 101 -3.44 -3.21 6.63
N PHE A 102 -2.93 -4.06 7.51
CA PHE A 102 -3.53 -4.38 8.81
C PHE A 102 -2.64 -3.85 9.94
N SER A 103 -3.01 -2.70 10.50
CA SER A 103 -2.27 -2.06 11.59
C SER A 103 -2.16 -2.98 12.80
N GLY A 104 -0.92 -3.33 13.18
CA GLY A 104 -0.63 -4.19 14.33
C GLY A 104 -1.00 -5.67 14.15
N ASN A 105 -1.43 -6.11 12.95
CA ASN A 105 -2.00 -7.45 12.74
C ASN A 105 -1.52 -8.17 11.47
N CYS A 106 -0.55 -7.65 10.74
CA CYS A 106 0.07 -8.36 9.63
C CYS A 106 1.18 -9.27 10.18
N MET A 107 0.88 -10.55 10.40
CA MET A 107 1.77 -11.51 11.06
C MET A 107 2.04 -12.75 10.21
N LEU A 108 2.00 -12.61 8.88
CA LEU A 108 2.24 -13.68 7.92
C LEU A 108 1.24 -14.86 8.03
N GLU A 109 -0.01 -14.58 8.35
CA GLU A 109 -1.01 -15.60 8.59
C GLU A 109 -1.44 -16.30 7.29
N VAL A 110 -1.38 -17.63 7.29
CA VAL A 110 -1.88 -18.47 6.16
C VAL A 110 -3.38 -18.26 5.95
N SER A 111 -4.15 -17.96 6.98
CA SER A 111 -5.59 -17.65 6.85
C SER A 111 -5.85 -16.38 6.03
N VAL A 112 -4.94 -15.40 6.09
CA VAL A 112 -4.99 -14.23 5.21
C VAL A 112 -4.60 -14.61 3.79
N ALA A 113 -3.59 -15.46 3.61
CA ALA A 113 -3.22 -15.97 2.29
C ALA A 113 -4.40 -16.69 1.60
N GLN A 114 -5.22 -17.44 2.35
CA GLN A 114 -6.45 -18.06 1.84
C GLN A 114 -7.41 -17.02 1.22
N PHE A 115 -7.54 -15.88 1.87
CA PHE A 115 -8.33 -14.78 1.34
C PHE A 115 -7.65 -14.12 0.13
N LEU A 116 -6.34 -13.86 0.19
CA LEU A 116 -5.59 -13.22 -0.92
C LEU A 116 -5.66 -14.07 -2.20
N THR A 117 -5.68 -15.39 -2.08
CA THR A 117 -5.77 -16.30 -3.23
C THR A 117 -7.15 -16.29 -3.91
N THR A 118 -8.17 -15.67 -3.32
CA THR A 118 -9.46 -15.44 -3.99
C THR A 118 -9.40 -14.33 -5.05
N ILE A 119 -8.34 -13.53 -5.06
CA ILE A 119 -8.14 -12.47 -6.05
C ILE A 119 -7.66 -13.13 -7.34
N ALA A 120 -8.44 -12.96 -8.40
CA ALA A 120 -8.12 -13.54 -9.69
C ALA A 120 -6.92 -12.84 -10.35
N ASN A 121 -6.02 -13.63 -10.93
CA ASN A 121 -4.92 -13.17 -11.78
C ASN A 121 -4.10 -11.99 -11.21
N PRO A 122 -3.60 -12.03 -9.95
CA PRO A 122 -2.80 -10.94 -9.46
C PRO A 122 -1.50 -10.79 -10.26
N GLY A 123 -1.17 -9.56 -10.66
CA GLY A 123 0.07 -9.24 -11.36
C GLY A 123 1.31 -9.37 -10.47
N ALA A 124 1.14 -9.12 -9.17
CA ALA A 124 2.16 -9.35 -8.13
C ALA A 124 1.49 -9.42 -6.76
N ILE A 125 2.11 -10.15 -5.82
CA ILE A 125 1.72 -10.21 -4.42
C ILE A 125 2.91 -9.74 -3.57
N LEU A 126 2.74 -8.64 -2.82
CA LEU A 126 3.76 -8.06 -1.95
C LEU A 126 3.43 -8.38 -0.49
N ILE A 127 4.44 -8.83 0.26
CA ILE A 127 4.34 -9.23 1.66
C ILE A 127 5.23 -8.32 2.49
N ASP A 128 4.61 -7.41 3.26
CA ASP A 128 5.23 -6.33 4.04
C ASP A 128 4.75 -6.40 5.50
N CYS A 129 4.94 -7.56 6.15
CA CYS A 129 4.41 -7.85 7.48
C CYS A 129 5.46 -7.75 8.61
N ILE A 130 6.74 -7.63 8.28
CA ILE A 130 7.86 -7.89 9.19
C ILE A 130 7.84 -7.01 10.43
N ARG A 131 7.31 -5.80 10.34
CA ARG A 131 7.25 -4.87 11.49
C ARG A 131 6.31 -5.33 12.60
N ASN A 132 5.27 -6.09 12.32
CA ASN A 132 4.31 -6.54 13.32
C ASN A 132 4.66 -7.91 13.92
N GLU A 133 5.46 -8.72 13.23
CA GLU A 133 5.82 -10.06 13.67
C GLU A 133 7.19 -10.06 14.37
N ASN A 134 7.48 -11.06 15.17
CA ASN A 134 8.80 -11.31 15.76
C ASN A 134 9.59 -12.33 14.92
N ALA A 135 10.90 -12.43 15.15
CA ALA A 135 11.75 -13.31 14.36
C ALA A 135 11.34 -14.81 14.43
N ALA A 136 10.84 -15.27 15.57
CA ALA A 136 10.36 -16.64 15.71
C ALA A 136 9.09 -16.90 14.88
N GLY A 137 8.14 -15.96 14.90
CA GLY A 137 6.94 -16.03 14.09
C GLY A 137 7.25 -15.95 12.59
N ILE A 138 8.21 -15.10 12.17
CA ILE A 138 8.66 -15.01 10.77
C ILE A 138 9.25 -16.37 10.34
N ASN A 139 10.13 -16.97 11.15
CA ASN A 139 10.70 -18.30 10.87
C ASN A 139 9.62 -19.39 10.74
N ALA A 140 8.56 -19.30 11.55
CA ALA A 140 7.49 -20.29 11.53
C ALA A 140 6.51 -20.10 10.35
N SER A 141 6.29 -18.86 9.90
CA SER A 141 5.15 -18.52 9.04
C SER A 141 5.52 -18.12 7.62
N ALA A 142 6.72 -17.57 7.35
CA ALA A 142 7.06 -17.03 6.05
C ALA A 142 7.06 -18.09 4.93
N ILE A 143 7.69 -19.26 5.15
CA ILE A 143 7.72 -20.34 4.17
C ILE A 143 6.34 -20.95 3.96
N PRO A 144 5.56 -21.32 5.01
CA PRO A 144 4.19 -21.79 4.84
C PRO A 144 3.28 -20.83 4.07
N LEU A 145 3.40 -19.51 4.34
CA LEU A 145 2.65 -18.48 3.62
C LEU A 145 2.94 -18.52 2.11
N VAL A 146 4.22 -18.48 1.74
CA VAL A 146 4.63 -18.49 0.33
C VAL A 146 4.22 -19.80 -0.35
N HIS A 147 4.41 -20.95 0.30
CA HIS A 147 3.94 -22.25 -0.23
C HIS A 147 2.44 -22.24 -0.49
N TYR A 148 1.64 -21.68 0.43
CA TYR A 148 0.21 -21.59 0.23
C TYR A 148 -0.15 -20.71 -0.98
N LEU A 149 0.49 -19.53 -1.11
CA LEU A 149 0.30 -18.67 -2.28
C LEU A 149 0.67 -19.38 -3.58
N ARG A 150 1.74 -20.17 -3.61
CA ARG A 150 2.20 -20.91 -4.79
C ARG A 150 1.24 -22.02 -5.24
N GLN A 151 0.46 -22.57 -4.34
CA GLN A 151 -0.58 -23.58 -4.70
C GLN A 151 -1.64 -22.99 -5.62
N GLN A 152 -1.99 -21.73 -5.45
CA GLN A 152 -3.04 -21.05 -6.23
C GLN A 152 -2.48 -20.13 -7.32
N HIS A 153 -1.30 -19.57 -7.08
CA HIS A 153 -0.60 -18.61 -7.95
C HIS A 153 0.83 -19.07 -8.22
N PRO A 154 1.02 -20.17 -8.98
CA PRO A 154 2.33 -20.82 -9.14
C PRO A 154 3.37 -19.93 -9.82
N THR A 155 2.95 -19.03 -10.69
CA THR A 155 3.84 -18.17 -11.50
C THR A 155 3.76 -16.69 -11.16
N THR A 156 2.81 -16.26 -10.34
CA THR A 156 2.69 -14.84 -9.95
C THR A 156 3.93 -14.40 -9.17
N PRO A 157 4.52 -13.25 -9.51
CA PRO A 157 5.59 -12.68 -8.72
C PRO A 157 5.16 -12.47 -7.27
N VAL A 158 5.91 -13.05 -6.32
CA VAL A 158 5.76 -12.78 -4.88
C VAL A 158 6.98 -11.99 -4.42
N VAL A 159 6.76 -10.92 -3.69
CA VAL A 159 7.81 -10.02 -3.19
C VAL A 159 7.81 -10.04 -1.68
N LEU A 160 8.89 -10.48 -1.06
CA LEU A 160 9.10 -10.37 0.38
C LEU A 160 9.83 -9.06 0.66
N ILE A 161 9.32 -8.27 1.60
CA ILE A 161 9.82 -6.93 1.89
C ILE A 161 10.32 -6.90 3.33
N GLU A 162 11.58 -6.50 3.53
CA GLU A 162 12.14 -6.27 4.87
C GLU A 162 11.45 -5.13 5.60
N GLY A 163 11.42 -5.22 6.92
CA GLY A 163 11.05 -4.10 7.76
C GLY A 163 12.13 -3.03 7.73
N THR A 164 11.77 -1.82 7.28
CA THR A 164 12.70 -0.68 7.23
C THR A 164 13.15 -0.27 8.62
N SER A 165 14.42 0.09 8.77
CA SER A 165 14.93 0.76 9.96
C SER A 165 14.41 2.20 10.01
N PHE A 166 13.84 2.59 11.14
CA PHE A 166 13.35 3.94 11.36
C PHE A 166 14.10 4.60 12.52
N GLY A 167 13.89 5.88 12.73
CA GLY A 167 14.62 6.67 13.72
C GLY A 167 14.68 6.06 15.14
N ARG A 168 13.73 5.18 15.51
CA ARG A 168 13.77 4.43 16.76
C ARG A 168 14.93 3.43 16.79
N ASP A 169 15.26 2.79 15.70
CA ASP A 169 16.33 1.80 15.63
C ASP A 169 17.71 2.43 15.81
N TRP A 170 17.85 3.74 15.54
CA TRP A 170 19.09 4.47 15.78
C TRP A 170 19.27 4.91 17.23
N THR A 171 18.17 5.07 17.96
CA THR A 171 18.18 5.60 19.33
C THR A 171 18.03 4.51 20.39
N VAL A 172 17.55 3.33 20.02
CA VAL A 172 17.26 2.22 20.92
C VAL A 172 17.90 0.95 20.38
N ALA A 173 18.98 0.52 21.02
CA ALA A 173 19.77 -0.65 20.57
C ALA A 173 18.95 -1.94 20.49
N GLU A 174 18.01 -2.16 21.42
CA GLU A 174 17.11 -3.31 21.41
C GLU A 174 16.18 -3.29 20.20
N SER A 175 15.76 -2.11 19.75
CA SER A 175 14.93 -1.95 18.54
C SER A 175 15.72 -2.29 17.28
N ALA A 176 16.99 -1.87 17.19
CA ALA A 176 17.87 -2.23 16.09
C ALA A 176 18.11 -3.75 16.04
N ALA A 177 18.43 -4.37 17.18
CA ALA A 177 18.65 -5.81 17.27
C ALA A 177 17.40 -6.63 16.91
N ASP A 178 16.21 -6.18 17.32
CA ASP A 178 14.94 -6.80 16.93
C ASP A 178 14.69 -6.70 15.43
N SER A 179 14.93 -5.52 14.82
CA SER A 179 14.81 -5.31 13.39
C SER A 179 15.77 -6.18 12.59
N ASP A 180 17.03 -6.30 13.04
CA ASP A 180 18.04 -7.15 12.40
C ASP A 180 17.66 -8.63 12.49
N ALA A 181 17.17 -9.09 13.64
CA ALA A 181 16.72 -10.46 13.84
C ALA A 181 15.52 -10.80 12.92
N LYS A 182 14.54 -9.91 12.83
CA LYS A 182 13.37 -10.07 11.96
C LYS A 182 13.75 -10.12 10.47
N ASN A 183 14.56 -9.18 10.03
CA ASN A 183 15.04 -9.13 8.66
C ASN A 183 15.94 -10.33 8.34
N GLY A 184 16.76 -10.79 9.31
CA GLY A 184 17.56 -12.00 9.19
C GLY A 184 16.70 -13.25 8.99
N ALA A 185 15.61 -13.39 9.76
CA ALA A 185 14.66 -14.49 9.62
C ALA A 185 14.00 -14.49 8.23
N LEU A 186 13.57 -13.32 7.72
CA LEU A 186 12.99 -13.21 6.39
C LEU A 186 13.99 -13.55 5.28
N ARG A 187 15.25 -13.09 5.39
CA ARG A 187 16.33 -13.45 4.45
C ARG A 187 16.58 -14.95 4.41
N ALA A 188 16.59 -15.60 5.56
CA ALA A 188 16.75 -17.06 5.63
C ALA A 188 15.59 -17.79 4.95
N ALA A 189 14.35 -17.37 5.16
CA ALA A 189 13.18 -17.92 4.50
C ALA A 189 13.23 -17.72 2.98
N PHE A 190 13.59 -16.51 2.52
CA PHE A 190 13.79 -16.22 1.09
C PHE A 190 14.85 -17.13 0.47
N ALA A 191 16.02 -17.24 1.09
CA ALA A 191 17.11 -18.08 0.60
C ALA A 191 16.70 -19.56 0.50
N ALA A 192 15.98 -20.07 1.46
CA ALA A 192 15.47 -21.45 1.45
C ALA A 192 14.47 -21.70 0.31
N LEU A 193 13.54 -20.76 0.08
CA LEU A 193 12.55 -20.87 -0.98
C LEU A 193 13.19 -20.79 -2.38
N VAL A 194 14.18 -19.90 -2.58
CA VAL A 194 14.93 -19.81 -3.82
C VAL A 194 15.75 -21.09 -4.05
N ALA A 195 16.40 -21.62 -3.02
CA ALA A 195 17.12 -22.89 -3.10
C ALA A 195 16.20 -24.08 -3.42
N ALA A 196 14.92 -24.01 -3.02
CA ALA A 196 13.88 -24.97 -3.37
C ALA A 196 13.33 -24.79 -4.80
N GLY A 197 13.79 -23.78 -5.56
CA GLY A 197 13.46 -23.58 -6.97
C GLY A 197 12.36 -22.55 -7.24
N ASP A 198 11.96 -21.71 -6.28
CA ASP A 198 11.01 -20.63 -6.54
C ASP A 198 11.64 -19.49 -7.36
N ALA A 199 11.49 -19.57 -8.68
CA ALA A 199 12.07 -18.61 -9.63
C ALA A 199 11.32 -17.28 -9.74
N ASN A 200 10.10 -17.20 -9.18
CA ASN A 200 9.27 -15.99 -9.22
C ASN A 200 9.13 -15.32 -7.83
N LEU A 201 10.05 -15.67 -6.91
CA LEU A 201 10.17 -15.01 -5.63
C LEU A 201 11.18 -13.87 -5.72
N HIS A 202 10.80 -12.70 -5.24
CA HIS A 202 11.60 -11.48 -5.24
C HIS A 202 11.80 -10.99 -3.81
N TYR A 203 12.81 -10.15 -3.63
CA TYR A 203 13.18 -9.63 -2.32
C TYR A 203 13.49 -8.15 -2.37
N VAL A 204 13.00 -7.39 -1.40
CA VAL A 204 13.32 -5.98 -1.21
C VAL A 204 14.01 -5.83 0.14
N ASN A 205 15.26 -5.40 0.12
CA ASN A 205 16.04 -5.12 1.31
C ASN A 205 15.65 -3.76 1.89
N ALA A 206 15.60 -3.66 3.20
CA ALA A 206 15.26 -2.43 3.93
C ALA A 206 16.15 -1.23 3.55
N ALA A 207 17.44 -1.45 3.35
CA ALA A 207 18.39 -0.42 2.95
C ALA A 207 18.10 0.18 1.56
N GLN A 208 17.38 -0.51 0.69
CA GLN A 208 16.98 0.01 -0.61
C GLN A 208 15.83 1.02 -0.49
N LEU A 209 14.99 0.88 0.54
CA LEU A 209 13.85 1.76 0.76
C LEU A 209 14.26 3.05 1.47
N TRP A 210 15.24 2.94 2.37
CA TRP A 210 15.72 4.04 3.19
C TRP A 210 17.25 3.99 3.26
N PRO A 211 17.95 4.51 2.28
CA PRO A 211 19.41 4.64 2.40
C PRO A 211 19.72 5.67 3.49
N ASP A 212 20.45 5.26 4.53
CA ASP A 212 21.12 6.00 5.63
C ASP A 212 20.75 7.49 5.85
N ASP A 213 19.48 7.83 5.72
CA ASP A 213 19.00 9.20 5.86
C ASP A 213 18.51 9.41 7.29
N LEU A 214 19.33 10.13 8.08
CA LEU A 214 19.02 10.49 9.46
C LEU A 214 17.75 11.35 9.59
N ASP A 215 17.36 12.04 8.54
CA ASP A 215 16.13 12.82 8.44
C ASP A 215 14.97 11.96 7.90
N SER A 216 14.85 10.74 8.39
CA SER A 216 13.75 9.84 8.00
C SER A 216 12.40 10.57 8.09
N PRO A 217 11.65 10.72 7.00
CA PRO A 217 10.38 11.41 7.00
C PRO A 217 9.27 10.53 7.63
N CYS A 218 9.49 10.17 8.88
CA CYS A 218 8.59 9.38 9.71
C CYS A 218 8.04 10.22 10.86
N ALA A 219 6.73 10.24 11.02
CA ALA A 219 6.05 11.08 12.01
C ALA A 219 6.37 10.73 13.46
N ASN A 220 6.61 9.45 13.76
CA ASN A 220 6.82 8.94 15.11
C ASN A 220 7.99 7.94 15.18
N GLY A 221 8.97 8.09 14.30
CA GLY A 221 10.11 7.17 14.18
C GLY A 221 9.75 5.80 13.61
N LEU A 222 8.52 5.60 13.11
CA LEU A 222 8.04 4.35 12.55
C LEU A 222 7.19 4.53 11.28
N HIS A 223 6.20 5.43 11.31
CA HIS A 223 5.24 5.56 10.22
C HIS A 223 5.65 6.69 9.26
N PRO A 224 5.71 6.44 7.96
CA PRO A 224 6.04 7.47 6.96
C PRO A 224 5.05 8.64 7.00
N THR A 225 5.56 9.87 6.94
CA THR A 225 4.79 11.07 6.63
C THR A 225 4.34 11.05 5.17
N ASP A 226 3.62 12.07 4.69
CA ASP A 226 3.29 12.18 3.27
C ASP A 226 4.56 12.21 2.40
N GLU A 227 5.62 12.90 2.83
CA GLU A 227 6.93 12.89 2.16
C GLU A 227 7.54 11.47 2.16
N GLY A 228 7.50 10.77 3.30
CA GLY A 228 7.96 9.40 3.41
C GLY A 228 7.22 8.46 2.48
N ASN A 229 5.90 8.62 2.36
CA ASN A 229 5.09 7.85 1.43
C ASN A 229 5.49 8.09 -0.04
N VAL A 230 5.82 9.35 -0.42
CA VAL A 230 6.33 9.65 -1.77
C VAL A 230 7.68 8.98 -2.01
N ARG A 231 8.59 8.97 -1.02
CA ARG A 231 9.90 8.27 -1.14
C ARG A 231 9.72 6.77 -1.32
N VAL A 232 8.86 6.12 -0.53
CA VAL A 232 8.53 4.69 -0.70
C VAL A 232 7.94 4.43 -2.09
N ALA A 233 7.01 5.27 -2.53
CA ALA A 233 6.42 5.16 -3.87
C ALA A 233 7.48 5.32 -4.97
N SER A 234 8.40 6.25 -4.83
CA SER A 234 9.49 6.48 -5.82
C SER A 234 10.40 5.26 -6.01
N PHE A 235 10.55 4.43 -4.98
CA PHE A 235 11.25 3.14 -5.10
C PHE A 235 10.37 2.08 -5.77
N PHE A 236 9.14 1.89 -5.27
CA PHE A 236 8.31 0.78 -5.72
C PHE A 236 7.69 0.98 -7.10
N THR A 237 7.45 2.21 -7.55
CA THR A 237 6.88 2.47 -8.87
C THR A 237 7.73 1.89 -10.01
N PRO A 238 9.04 2.22 -10.14
CA PRO A 238 9.88 1.61 -11.18
C PRO A 238 10.09 0.10 -10.97
N PHE A 239 10.19 -0.36 -9.72
CA PHE A 239 10.31 -1.77 -9.39
C PHE A 239 9.11 -2.56 -9.90
N LEU A 240 7.89 -2.14 -9.55
CA LEU A 240 6.66 -2.80 -9.98
C LEU A 240 6.43 -2.69 -11.49
N ARG A 241 6.74 -1.55 -12.10
CA ARG A 241 6.66 -1.40 -13.57
C ARG A 241 7.52 -2.46 -14.26
N GLY A 242 8.75 -2.68 -13.80
CA GLY A 242 9.63 -3.72 -14.34
C GLY A 242 9.14 -5.14 -14.07
N LEU A 243 8.52 -5.37 -12.92
CA LEU A 243 8.00 -6.68 -12.53
C LEU A 243 6.76 -7.06 -13.37
N LEU A 244 5.81 -6.13 -13.49
CA LEU A 244 4.55 -6.32 -14.23
C LEU A 244 4.81 -6.49 -15.75
N ALA A 245 5.75 -5.74 -16.33
CA ALA A 245 6.11 -5.89 -17.74
C ALA A 245 6.66 -7.28 -18.07
N ARG A 246 7.44 -7.88 -17.15
CA ARG A 246 7.96 -9.25 -17.32
C ARG A 246 6.88 -10.33 -17.20
N ALA A 247 5.85 -10.08 -16.39
CA ALA A 247 4.74 -11.01 -16.22
C ALA A 247 3.85 -11.07 -17.48
N GLN A 248 3.73 -9.96 -18.23
CA GLN A 248 2.96 -9.89 -19.47
C GLN A 248 3.69 -10.47 -20.70
N SER A 249 4.99 -10.67 -20.62
CA SER A 249 5.81 -11.20 -21.72
C SER A 249 5.98 -12.72 -21.70
N LYS A 250 5.39 -13.41 -20.76
CA LYS A 250 5.35 -14.87 -20.63
C LYS A 250 3.99 -15.44 -20.97
#